data_c9ba39c685914ac4951ba22630204866
#
_entry.id   c9ba39c685914ac4951ba22630204866
#
_cell.length_a   1.000
_cell.length_b   1.000
_cell.length_c   1.000
_cell.angle_alpha   90.00
_cell.angle_beta   90.00
_cell.angle_gamma   90.00
#
_symmetry.space_group_name_H-M   'P 1'
#
loop_
_entity.id
_entity.type
_entity.pdbx_description
1 polymer ?
#
loop_
_entity_poly.entity_id
_entity_poly.type
_entity_poly.pdbx_seq_one_letter_code
_entity_poly.pdbx_strand_id
1 'polypeptide(L)'
;MHFFYIDEAGCNLRDLIHPESPIFVLGGLVVKDKGWNKTHIEYEKIISSYFGGAIPANFELHSHQLLSPNGEGDFLNHPRPDRLKLAQDVLKLVTDRGHHFCLLPIEKRSLNGYDTNDIRNKEHVELKTPYLLCYDNLIDTIETFIRDERGQSARGMVIIDEKDAIRTEIENLTKFRRFHPTVSKRIKWISEFSYPIDSKKNPMIQISDLACFVTKKFFGIERGYHNAYPKEAKTFYRDTYILVHDRLIKKGFTKEAGRYAENYNNFMEAIIPKPSYGWKTKTY
;
A
#
# COMPACT_ATOMS: atom_id res chain seq x y z
N MET A 1 4.34 -17.82 11.40
CA MET A 1 3.36 -17.24 10.47
C MET A 1 3.77 -15.82 10.14
N HIS A 2 3.35 -15.26 8.98
CA HIS A 2 3.55 -13.85 8.62
C HIS A 2 2.17 -13.24 8.34
N PHE A 3 1.94 -12.06 8.90
CA PHE A 3 0.73 -11.29 8.70
C PHE A 3 1.01 -10.17 7.68
N PHE A 4 0.14 -10.04 6.70
CA PHE A 4 0.16 -9.01 5.67
C PHE A 4 -1.05 -8.11 5.89
N TYR A 5 -0.82 -6.96 6.49
CA TYR A 5 -1.86 -5.96 6.76
C TYR A 5 -1.96 -5.06 5.55
N ILE A 6 -3.07 -5.15 4.84
CA ILE A 6 -3.29 -4.50 3.55
C ILE A 6 -4.33 -3.38 3.71
N ASP A 7 -3.96 -2.22 3.23
CA ASP A 7 -4.81 -1.05 3.13
C ASP A 7 -4.58 -0.39 1.76
N GLU A 8 -5.32 0.67 1.44
CA GLU A 8 -5.15 1.38 0.19
C GLU A 8 -5.13 2.89 0.35
N ALA A 9 -4.56 3.57 -0.65
CA ALA A 9 -4.65 5.01 -0.80
C ALA A 9 -4.95 5.41 -2.25
N GLY A 10 -5.83 6.38 -2.42
CA GLY A 10 -6.22 6.87 -3.75
C GLY A 10 -7.31 6.05 -4.43
N CYS A 11 -8.02 5.22 -3.69
CA CYS A 11 -9.19 4.51 -4.16
C CYS A 11 -10.33 5.51 -4.37
N ASN A 12 -10.64 5.79 -5.63
CA ASN A 12 -11.84 6.51 -6.01
C ASN A 12 -12.60 5.62 -7.00
N LEU A 13 -13.64 4.95 -6.49
CA LEU A 13 -14.50 4.07 -7.28
C LEU A 13 -15.52 4.84 -8.16
N ARG A 14 -15.40 6.17 -8.25
CA ARG A 14 -16.28 7.02 -9.07
C ARG A 14 -15.60 7.52 -10.33
N ASP A 15 -14.27 7.67 -10.31
CA ASP A 15 -13.52 8.24 -11.41
C ASP A 15 -12.05 7.79 -11.40
N LEU A 16 -11.62 7.17 -12.50
CA LEU A 16 -10.21 6.78 -12.71
C LEU A 16 -9.30 7.96 -12.98
N ILE A 17 -9.86 9.09 -13.44
CA ILE A 17 -9.10 10.26 -13.90
C ILE A 17 -9.09 11.38 -12.85
N HIS A 18 -9.63 11.13 -11.66
CA HIS A 18 -9.75 12.17 -10.62
C HIS A 18 -8.41 12.89 -10.37
N PRO A 19 -8.36 14.24 -10.52
CA PRO A 19 -7.10 14.98 -10.49
C PRO A 19 -6.37 14.90 -9.13
N GLU A 20 -7.10 14.78 -8.04
CA GLU A 20 -6.51 14.69 -6.69
C GLU A 20 -6.03 13.28 -6.33
N SER A 21 -6.38 12.29 -7.12
CA SER A 21 -6.07 10.89 -6.84
C SER A 21 -5.58 10.13 -8.08
N PRO A 22 -4.55 10.64 -8.78
CA PRO A 22 -4.03 10.02 -10.00
C PRO A 22 -3.27 8.72 -9.73
N ILE A 23 -2.74 8.57 -8.52
CA ILE A 23 -2.00 7.38 -8.07
C ILE A 23 -2.90 6.60 -7.11
N PHE A 24 -3.05 5.31 -7.38
CA PHE A 24 -3.61 4.33 -6.48
C PHE A 24 -2.49 3.47 -5.89
N VAL A 25 -2.55 3.15 -4.62
CA VAL A 25 -1.61 2.26 -3.95
C VAL A 25 -2.41 1.23 -3.15
N LEU A 26 -2.07 -0.02 -3.30
CA LEU A 26 -2.57 -1.11 -2.45
C LEU A 26 -1.40 -1.82 -1.79
N GLY A 27 -1.56 -2.20 -0.53
CA GLY A 27 -0.57 -2.97 0.19
C GLY A 27 -0.42 -2.54 1.63
N GLY A 28 0.70 -2.87 2.25
CA GLY A 28 0.92 -2.49 3.64
C GLY A 28 2.02 -3.23 4.36
N LEU A 29 1.86 -3.39 5.65
CA LEU A 29 2.85 -3.87 6.58
C LEU A 29 2.94 -5.41 6.62
N VAL A 30 4.15 -5.93 6.65
CA VAL A 30 4.43 -7.36 6.80
C VAL A 30 5.08 -7.63 8.16
N VAL A 31 4.39 -8.32 9.04
CA VAL A 31 4.83 -8.61 10.40
C VAL A 31 4.93 -10.12 10.63
N LYS A 32 6.04 -10.56 11.20
CA LYS A 32 6.14 -11.93 11.72
C LYS A 32 5.39 -12.05 13.06
N ASP A 33 4.69 -13.15 13.26
CA ASP A 33 3.90 -13.43 14.48
C ASP A 33 4.63 -13.08 15.78
N LYS A 34 5.88 -13.52 15.93
CA LYS A 34 6.72 -13.24 17.11
C LYS A 34 7.04 -11.76 17.34
N GLY A 35 6.88 -10.91 16.31
CA GLY A 35 7.17 -9.49 16.38
C GLY A 35 5.95 -8.64 16.77
N TRP A 36 4.76 -9.20 16.63
CA TRP A 36 3.51 -8.44 16.67
C TRP A 36 3.30 -7.65 17.98
N ASN A 37 3.31 -8.34 19.12
CA ASN A 37 3.06 -7.70 20.43
C ASN A 37 4.05 -6.55 20.71
N LYS A 38 5.32 -6.75 20.42
CA LYS A 38 6.35 -5.73 20.64
C LYS A 38 6.14 -4.52 19.75
N THR A 39 5.76 -4.73 18.50
CA THR A 39 5.46 -3.64 17.57
C THR A 39 4.24 -2.84 18.02
N HIS A 40 3.21 -3.52 18.50
CA HIS A 40 2.02 -2.88 19.07
C HIS A 40 2.38 -1.98 20.26
N ILE A 41 3.13 -2.51 21.23
CA ILE A 41 3.55 -1.75 22.42
C ILE A 41 4.42 -0.54 22.03
N GLU A 42 5.34 -0.71 21.10
CA GLU A 42 6.20 0.39 20.66
C GLU A 42 5.43 1.44 19.86
N TYR A 43 4.44 1.03 19.04
CA TYR A 43 3.51 1.94 18.39
C TYR A 43 2.73 2.77 19.41
N GLU A 44 2.11 2.13 20.40
CA GLU A 44 1.38 2.84 21.46
C GLU A 44 2.25 3.83 22.23
N LYS A 45 3.52 3.50 22.47
CA LYS A 45 4.47 4.44 23.11
C LYS A 45 4.73 5.67 22.23
N ILE A 46 4.87 5.49 20.91
CA ILE A 46 5.06 6.62 19.99
C ILE A 46 3.83 7.52 20.02
N ILE A 47 2.62 6.96 19.90
CA ILE A 47 1.38 7.72 19.92
C ILE A 47 1.17 8.40 21.29
N SER A 48 1.32 7.69 22.39
CA SER A 48 1.20 8.23 23.74
C SER A 48 2.18 9.38 23.98
N SER A 49 3.42 9.23 23.55
CA SER A 49 4.44 10.30 23.66
C SER A 49 4.05 11.54 22.87
N TYR A 50 3.48 11.37 21.69
CA TYR A 50 3.00 12.48 20.87
C TYR A 50 1.87 13.27 21.55
N PHE A 51 0.95 12.58 22.22
CA PHE A 51 -0.17 13.20 22.95
C PHE A 51 0.17 13.56 24.42
N GLY A 52 1.44 13.57 24.80
CA GLY A 52 1.86 13.98 26.16
C GLY A 52 1.55 12.97 27.25
N GLY A 53 1.39 11.69 26.92
CA GLY A 53 1.23 10.57 27.85
C GLY A 53 -0.14 9.89 27.85
N ALA A 54 -1.17 10.49 27.24
CA ALA A 54 -2.51 9.90 27.14
C ALA A 54 -3.02 9.89 25.70
N ILE A 55 -3.31 8.70 25.19
CA ILE A 55 -3.91 8.55 23.84
C ILE A 55 -5.39 8.95 23.93
N PRO A 56 -5.92 9.77 23.00
CA PRO A 56 -7.34 10.11 22.96
C PRO A 56 -8.26 8.88 22.91
N ALA A 57 -9.42 8.98 23.54
CA ALA A 57 -10.41 7.90 23.48
C ALA A 57 -10.85 7.68 22.01
N ASN A 58 -10.91 6.43 21.58
CA ASN A 58 -11.22 6.04 20.19
C ASN A 58 -10.25 6.60 19.14
N PHE A 59 -9.00 6.86 19.52
CA PHE A 59 -7.97 7.32 18.60
C PHE A 59 -7.76 6.34 17.45
N GLU A 60 -7.62 6.91 16.26
CA GLU A 60 -7.20 6.20 15.06
C GLU A 60 -6.22 7.09 14.28
N LEU A 61 -5.07 6.52 13.90
CA LEU A 61 -4.11 7.21 13.05
C LEU A 61 -4.62 7.20 11.60
N HIS A 62 -5.33 8.23 11.19
CA HIS A 62 -5.67 8.47 9.81
C HIS A 62 -4.62 9.35 9.14
N SER A 63 -3.95 8.82 8.13
CA SER A 63 -2.88 9.54 7.41
C SER A 63 -3.34 10.83 6.77
N HIS A 64 -4.58 10.86 6.25
CA HIS A 64 -5.17 12.08 5.70
C HIS A 64 -5.29 13.16 6.77
N GLN A 65 -5.81 12.82 7.95
CA GLN A 65 -5.99 13.77 9.05
C GLN A 65 -4.64 14.25 9.61
N LEU A 66 -3.69 13.33 9.78
CA LEU A 66 -2.34 13.64 10.27
C LEU A 66 -1.60 14.59 9.32
N LEU A 67 -1.67 14.32 8.00
CA LEU A 67 -0.82 14.99 7.00
C LEU A 67 -1.55 16.09 6.22
N SER A 68 -2.81 16.40 6.55
CA SER A 68 -3.52 17.58 6.02
C SER A 68 -2.79 18.89 6.43
N PRO A 69 -2.96 20.00 5.69
CA PRO A 69 -2.24 21.24 5.98
C PRO A 69 -2.34 21.70 7.44
N ASN A 70 -3.53 21.69 8.00
CA ASN A 70 -3.80 22.19 9.36
C ASN A 70 -4.00 21.07 10.42
N GLY A 71 -3.89 19.80 10.01
CA GLY A 71 -4.38 18.68 10.81
C GLY A 71 -5.91 18.61 10.82
N GLU A 72 -6.44 17.44 11.07
CA GLU A 72 -7.87 17.18 11.20
C GLU A 72 -8.11 16.17 12.32
N GLY A 73 -9.34 16.06 12.83
CA GLY A 73 -9.67 15.15 13.92
C GLY A 73 -8.80 15.39 15.14
N ASP A 74 -8.19 14.34 15.69
CA ASP A 74 -7.30 14.42 16.85
C ASP A 74 -6.01 15.22 16.60
N PHE A 75 -5.70 15.54 15.34
CA PHE A 75 -4.53 16.31 14.93
C PHE A 75 -4.83 17.78 14.64
N LEU A 76 -6.08 18.22 14.80
CA LEU A 76 -6.49 19.60 14.53
C LEU A 76 -5.70 20.57 15.42
N ASN A 77 -5.09 21.59 14.79
CA ASN A 77 -4.25 22.62 15.43
C ASN A 77 -2.94 22.11 16.06
N HIS A 78 -2.60 20.85 15.92
CA HIS A 78 -1.26 20.39 16.32
C HIS A 78 -0.20 20.95 15.35
N PRO A 79 0.99 21.37 15.85
CA PRO A 79 2.04 21.93 15.02
C PRO A 79 2.41 20.97 13.88
N ARG A 80 2.47 21.48 12.66
CA ARG A 80 2.80 20.67 11.49
C ARG A 80 4.13 19.89 11.61
N PRO A 81 5.22 20.49 12.11
CA PRO A 81 6.49 19.76 12.29
C PRO A 81 6.35 18.52 13.18
N ASP A 82 5.55 18.60 14.25
CA ASP A 82 5.35 17.49 15.18
C ASP A 82 4.55 16.37 14.52
N ARG A 83 3.52 16.71 13.72
CA ARG A 83 2.73 15.76 12.95
C ARG A 83 3.57 15.05 11.88
N LEU A 84 4.45 15.78 11.18
CA LEU A 84 5.37 15.22 10.20
C LEU A 84 6.38 14.28 10.88
N LYS A 85 6.88 14.67 12.04
CA LYS A 85 7.78 13.84 12.84
C LYS A 85 7.08 12.56 13.30
N LEU A 86 5.85 12.64 13.78
CA LEU A 86 5.06 11.46 14.17
C LEU A 86 4.94 10.47 13.01
N ALA A 87 4.62 10.94 11.79
CA ALA A 87 4.55 10.07 10.61
C ALA A 87 5.88 9.34 10.34
N GLN A 88 7.00 10.04 10.47
CA GLN A 88 8.32 9.44 10.30
C GLN A 88 8.67 8.46 11.41
N ASP A 89 8.37 8.78 12.68
CA ASP A 89 8.63 7.90 13.82
C ASP A 89 7.84 6.58 13.70
N VAL A 90 6.56 6.64 13.26
CA VAL A 90 5.73 5.45 13.02
C VAL A 90 6.30 4.58 11.89
N LEU A 91 6.74 5.17 10.78
CA LEU A 91 7.33 4.38 9.68
C LEU A 91 8.74 3.88 10.03
N LYS A 92 9.51 4.62 10.81
CA LYS A 92 10.81 4.19 11.31
C LYS A 92 10.69 2.97 12.23
N LEU A 93 9.62 2.86 13.02
CA LEU A 93 9.33 1.69 13.83
C LEU A 93 9.41 0.38 13.00
N VAL A 94 8.93 0.41 11.75
CA VAL A 94 8.98 -0.75 10.85
C VAL A 94 10.42 -1.18 10.56
N THR A 95 11.31 -0.22 10.34
CA THR A 95 12.74 -0.47 10.16
C THR A 95 13.39 -0.98 11.43
N ASP A 96 13.15 -0.32 12.55
CA ASP A 96 13.75 -0.64 13.86
C ASP A 96 13.30 -2.03 14.34
N ARG A 97 12.09 -2.47 13.97
CA ARG A 97 11.54 -3.81 14.26
C ARG A 97 11.92 -4.88 13.24
N GLY A 98 12.62 -4.54 12.17
CA GLY A 98 13.00 -5.48 11.11
C GLY A 98 11.81 -5.99 10.28
N HIS A 99 10.70 -5.24 10.26
CA HIS A 99 9.55 -5.55 9.43
C HIS A 99 9.73 -5.09 7.99
N HIS A 100 8.77 -5.42 7.13
CA HIS A 100 8.80 -5.11 5.71
C HIS A 100 7.48 -4.47 5.26
N PHE A 101 7.49 -3.91 4.06
CA PHE A 101 6.29 -3.48 3.35
C PHE A 101 6.08 -4.31 2.08
N CYS A 102 4.83 -4.53 1.73
CA CYS A 102 4.40 -5.08 0.46
C CYS A 102 3.42 -4.10 -0.16
N LEU A 103 3.87 -3.29 -1.11
CA LEU A 103 3.09 -2.19 -1.71
C LEU A 103 3.21 -2.20 -3.22
N LEU A 104 2.11 -1.91 -3.91
CA LEU A 104 2.09 -1.73 -5.36
C LEU A 104 1.35 -0.43 -5.72
N PRO A 105 2.05 0.57 -6.26
CA PRO A 105 1.42 1.76 -6.82
C PRO A 105 0.99 1.53 -8.27
N ILE A 106 -0.15 2.11 -8.67
CA ILE A 106 -0.62 2.20 -10.06
C ILE A 106 -0.93 3.65 -10.40
N GLU A 107 -0.48 4.11 -11.57
CA GLU A 107 -0.89 5.37 -12.15
C GLU A 107 -2.20 5.17 -12.92
N LYS A 108 -3.32 5.58 -12.34
CA LYS A 108 -4.66 5.31 -12.88
C LYS A 108 -4.90 5.89 -14.27
N ARG A 109 -4.30 7.05 -14.58
CA ARG A 109 -4.41 7.65 -15.91
C ARG A 109 -3.79 6.80 -17.00
N SER A 110 -2.74 6.05 -16.69
CA SER A 110 -2.12 5.14 -17.64
C SER A 110 -3.01 3.97 -18.04
N LEU A 111 -4.03 3.64 -17.25
CA LEU A 111 -5.04 2.65 -17.63
C LEU A 111 -5.91 3.12 -18.80
N ASN A 112 -6.20 4.43 -18.90
CA ASN A 112 -7.00 4.98 -19.98
C ASN A 112 -6.25 5.07 -21.32
N GLY A 113 -4.91 5.11 -21.27
CA GLY A 113 -4.06 5.14 -22.47
C GLY A 113 -3.80 3.74 -23.06
N TYR A 114 -4.21 2.70 -22.38
CA TYR A 114 -4.10 1.35 -22.90
C TYR A 114 -5.22 1.11 -23.91
N ASP A 115 -4.81 0.87 -25.16
CA ASP A 115 -5.75 0.52 -26.23
C ASP A 115 -6.38 -0.84 -25.91
N THR A 116 -7.57 -0.79 -25.31
CA THR A 116 -8.40 -1.96 -25.04
C THR A 116 -9.09 -2.47 -26.30
N ASN A 117 -8.58 -2.15 -27.51
CA ASN A 117 -9.18 -2.57 -28.76
C ASN A 117 -9.30 -4.10 -28.89
N ASP A 118 -8.48 -4.83 -28.18
CA ASP A 118 -8.58 -6.30 -28.08
C ASP A 118 -9.60 -6.79 -27.02
N ILE A 119 -10.04 -5.91 -26.13
CA ILE A 119 -11.13 -6.23 -25.19
C ILE A 119 -12.43 -5.74 -25.83
N ARG A 120 -13.29 -6.66 -26.23
CA ARG A 120 -14.50 -6.45 -27.05
C ARG A 120 -15.56 -5.49 -26.50
N ASN A 121 -15.31 -4.80 -25.40
CA ASN A 121 -16.18 -3.77 -24.83
C ASN A 121 -15.37 -2.53 -24.45
N LYS A 122 -15.34 -1.55 -25.34
CA LYS A 122 -14.60 -0.30 -25.25
C LYS A 122 -15.03 0.67 -24.13
N GLU A 123 -16.07 0.37 -23.38
CA GLU A 123 -16.72 1.42 -22.62
C GLU A 123 -16.33 1.52 -21.15
N HIS A 124 -15.73 0.49 -20.55
CA HIS A 124 -15.44 0.58 -19.12
C HIS A 124 -14.21 -0.23 -18.70
N VAL A 125 -13.07 0.44 -18.52
CA VAL A 125 -12.16 -0.03 -17.46
C VAL A 125 -12.95 0.13 -16.16
N GLU A 126 -13.40 -0.97 -15.60
CA GLU A 126 -14.20 -0.92 -14.37
C GLU A 126 -13.42 -0.17 -13.28
N LEU A 127 -14.12 0.65 -12.53
CA LEU A 127 -13.54 1.48 -11.46
C LEU A 127 -12.78 0.64 -10.41
N LYS A 128 -13.10 -0.65 -10.30
CA LYS A 128 -12.43 -1.63 -9.45
C LYS A 128 -11.13 -2.20 -10.02
N THR A 129 -10.86 -2.01 -11.32
CA THR A 129 -9.70 -2.60 -12.02
C THR A 129 -8.36 -2.28 -11.33
N PRO A 130 -8.03 -1.04 -10.93
CA PRO A 130 -6.78 -0.75 -10.24
C PRO A 130 -6.60 -1.59 -8.98
N TYR A 131 -7.68 -1.77 -8.22
CA TYR A 131 -7.65 -2.55 -6.99
C TYR A 131 -7.37 -4.03 -7.28
N LEU A 132 -8.10 -4.63 -8.20
CA LEU A 132 -7.98 -6.05 -8.53
C LEU A 132 -6.61 -6.39 -9.16
N LEU A 133 -6.08 -5.51 -10.01
CA LEU A 133 -4.73 -5.66 -10.56
C LEU A 133 -3.65 -5.61 -9.47
N CYS A 134 -3.76 -4.64 -8.55
CA CYS A 134 -2.84 -4.57 -7.42
C CYS A 134 -2.96 -5.81 -6.53
N TYR A 135 -4.19 -6.21 -6.20
CA TYR A 135 -4.44 -7.34 -5.31
C TYR A 135 -3.90 -8.65 -5.88
N ASP A 136 -4.17 -8.94 -7.16
CA ASP A 136 -3.66 -10.15 -7.82
C ASP A 136 -2.13 -10.20 -7.82
N ASN A 137 -1.48 -9.09 -8.13
CA ASN A 137 -0.02 -9.01 -8.11
C ASN A 137 0.57 -9.07 -6.70
N LEU A 138 -0.12 -8.49 -5.69
CA LEU A 138 0.28 -8.63 -4.29
C LEU A 138 0.23 -10.08 -3.82
N ILE A 139 -0.78 -10.85 -4.22
CA ILE A 139 -0.84 -12.30 -3.95
C ILE A 139 0.42 -12.99 -4.46
N ASP A 140 0.82 -12.75 -5.72
CA ASP A 140 2.03 -13.34 -6.29
C ASP A 140 3.30 -12.91 -5.54
N THR A 141 3.37 -11.66 -5.14
CA THR A 141 4.49 -11.14 -4.37
C THR A 141 4.58 -11.79 -2.98
N ILE A 142 3.45 -11.95 -2.30
CA ILE A 142 3.36 -12.61 -0.99
C ILE A 142 3.72 -14.09 -1.09
N GLU A 143 3.16 -14.81 -2.07
CA GLU A 143 3.45 -16.23 -2.32
C GLU A 143 4.95 -16.45 -2.56
N THR A 144 5.55 -15.61 -3.41
CA THR A 144 6.98 -15.67 -3.73
C THR A 144 7.84 -15.37 -2.48
N PHE A 145 7.51 -14.32 -1.74
CA PHE A 145 8.24 -13.95 -0.53
C PHE A 145 8.20 -15.06 0.53
N ILE A 146 7.04 -15.66 0.77
CA ILE A 146 6.94 -16.75 1.76
C ILE A 146 7.70 -17.96 1.30
N ARG A 147 7.53 -18.39 0.05
CA ARG A 147 8.19 -19.56 -0.51
C ARG A 147 9.71 -19.43 -0.50
N ASP A 148 10.22 -18.34 -1.04
CA ASP A 148 11.63 -18.20 -1.38
C ASP A 148 12.47 -17.62 -0.24
N GLU A 149 11.89 -16.71 0.55
CA GLU A 149 12.64 -16.05 1.62
C GLU A 149 12.34 -16.58 3.03
N ARG A 150 11.16 -17.20 3.25
CA ARG A 150 10.74 -17.68 4.58
C ARG A 150 10.70 -19.21 4.69
N GLY A 151 10.81 -19.90 3.56
CA GLY A 151 10.88 -21.34 3.48
C GLY A 151 9.51 -22.03 3.45
N GLN A 152 9.51 -23.28 3.01
CA GLN A 152 8.29 -24.04 2.70
C GLN A 152 7.36 -24.31 3.89
N SER A 153 7.86 -24.26 5.13
CA SER A 153 7.04 -24.40 6.34
C SER A 153 6.36 -23.10 6.78
N ALA A 154 6.78 -21.96 6.23
CA ALA A 154 6.16 -20.68 6.53
C ALA A 154 4.79 -20.54 5.87
N ARG A 155 3.92 -19.76 6.48
CA ARG A 155 2.59 -19.43 5.95
C ARG A 155 2.31 -17.94 6.15
N GLY A 156 1.51 -17.38 5.22
CA GLY A 156 0.97 -16.04 5.28
C GLY A 156 -0.51 -16.02 5.64
N MET A 157 -0.92 -14.91 6.24
CA MET A 157 -2.31 -14.53 6.41
C MET A 157 -2.46 -13.10 5.90
N VAL A 158 -3.42 -12.88 5.01
CA VAL A 158 -3.74 -11.56 4.48
C VAL A 158 -4.90 -10.99 5.28
N ILE A 159 -4.67 -9.83 5.89
CA ILE A 159 -5.62 -9.07 6.71
C ILE A 159 -5.86 -7.76 5.98
N ILE A 160 -7.12 -7.44 5.68
CA ILE A 160 -7.49 -6.27 4.87
C ILE A 160 -8.38 -5.36 5.70
N ASP A 161 -8.22 -4.04 5.53
CA ASP A 161 -9.18 -3.08 6.07
C ASP A 161 -10.58 -3.35 5.51
N GLU A 162 -11.61 -3.23 6.35
CA GLU A 162 -12.98 -3.61 6.01
C GLU A 162 -13.54 -2.71 4.89
N LYS A 163 -13.82 -3.31 3.73
CA LYS A 163 -14.33 -2.60 2.56
C LYS A 163 -15.35 -3.42 1.79
N ASP A 164 -16.61 -3.21 2.10
CA ASP A 164 -17.73 -3.95 1.52
C ASP A 164 -17.80 -3.85 0.00
N ALA A 165 -17.44 -2.70 -0.57
CA ALA A 165 -17.58 -2.40 -2.00
C ALA A 165 -16.77 -3.32 -2.94
N ILE A 166 -15.72 -4.00 -2.43
CA ILE A 166 -14.78 -4.81 -3.25
C ILE A 166 -14.67 -6.24 -2.70
N ARG A 167 -15.29 -6.52 -1.59
CA ARG A 167 -15.16 -7.80 -0.87
C ARG A 167 -15.50 -9.01 -1.75
N THR A 168 -16.62 -8.95 -2.46
CA THR A 168 -17.06 -10.05 -3.32
C THR A 168 -16.07 -10.36 -4.44
N GLU A 169 -15.49 -9.34 -5.07
CA GLU A 169 -14.50 -9.50 -6.12
C GLU A 169 -13.21 -10.10 -5.59
N ILE A 170 -12.74 -9.66 -4.42
CA ILE A 170 -11.57 -10.22 -3.74
C ILE A 170 -11.79 -11.71 -3.44
N GLU A 171 -12.94 -12.06 -2.87
CA GLU A 171 -13.29 -13.45 -2.56
C GLU A 171 -13.34 -14.31 -3.84
N ASN A 172 -13.96 -13.82 -4.91
CA ASN A 172 -14.04 -14.51 -6.18
C ASN A 172 -12.66 -14.71 -6.82
N LEU A 173 -11.84 -13.67 -6.86
CA LEU A 173 -10.46 -13.74 -7.36
C LEU A 173 -9.62 -14.74 -6.55
N THR A 174 -9.73 -14.71 -5.24
CA THR A 174 -9.03 -15.62 -4.35
C THR A 174 -9.44 -17.08 -4.57
N LYS A 175 -10.77 -17.33 -4.67
CA LYS A 175 -11.29 -18.67 -4.98
C LYS A 175 -10.81 -19.16 -6.34
N PHE A 176 -10.85 -18.29 -7.35
CA PHE A 176 -10.34 -18.60 -8.70
C PHE A 176 -8.86 -18.98 -8.63
N ARG A 177 -8.02 -18.15 -8.03
CA ARG A 177 -6.57 -18.37 -7.90
C ARG A 177 -6.22 -19.64 -7.09
N ARG A 178 -7.06 -20.05 -6.16
CA ARG A 178 -6.82 -21.22 -5.30
C ARG A 178 -7.29 -22.52 -5.95
N PHE A 179 -8.45 -22.53 -6.58
CA PHE A 179 -9.15 -23.77 -6.94
C PHE A 179 -9.36 -24.00 -8.43
N HIS A 180 -9.31 -22.96 -9.26
CA HIS A 180 -9.62 -23.14 -10.68
C HIS A 180 -8.54 -23.98 -11.40
N PRO A 181 -8.92 -25.02 -12.17
CA PRO A 181 -7.98 -25.99 -12.75
C PRO A 181 -7.01 -25.39 -13.76
N THR A 182 -7.40 -24.30 -14.45
CA THR A 182 -6.55 -23.66 -15.47
C THR A 182 -5.48 -22.72 -14.89
N VAL A 183 -5.53 -22.41 -13.58
CA VAL A 183 -4.57 -21.51 -12.96
C VAL A 183 -3.24 -22.23 -12.73
N SER A 184 -2.19 -21.76 -13.40
CA SER A 184 -0.83 -22.30 -13.25
C SER A 184 -0.16 -21.86 -11.94
N LYS A 185 -0.41 -20.64 -11.50
CA LYS A 185 0.11 -20.09 -10.23
C LYS A 185 -0.96 -20.14 -9.14
N ARG A 186 -1.16 -21.32 -8.58
CA ARG A 186 -2.10 -21.50 -7.47
C ARG A 186 -1.53 -20.94 -6.17
N ILE A 187 -2.43 -20.40 -5.35
CA ILE A 187 -2.12 -19.99 -3.98
C ILE A 187 -1.84 -21.24 -3.12
N LYS A 188 -0.67 -21.28 -2.49
CA LYS A 188 -0.20 -22.43 -1.69
C LYS A 188 0.32 -22.04 -0.31
N TRP A 189 0.95 -20.88 -0.18
CA TRP A 189 1.62 -20.44 1.06
C TRP A 189 0.81 -19.42 1.86
N ILE A 190 -0.25 -18.86 1.29
CA ILE A 190 -1.21 -18.04 2.02
C ILE A 190 -2.30 -18.95 2.56
N SER A 191 -2.40 -19.06 3.89
CA SER A 191 -3.38 -19.94 4.55
C SER A 191 -4.77 -19.35 4.51
N GLU A 192 -4.91 -18.05 4.79
CA GLU A 192 -6.19 -17.36 4.85
C GLU A 192 -6.12 -15.99 4.18
N PHE A 193 -7.21 -15.57 3.59
CA PHE A 193 -7.35 -14.34 2.82
C PHE A 193 -8.46 -13.47 3.34
N SER A 194 -8.23 -12.15 3.20
CA SER A 194 -9.29 -11.14 3.35
C SER A 194 -10.00 -11.23 4.69
N TYR A 195 -9.23 -11.43 5.76
CA TYR A 195 -9.78 -11.31 7.09
C TYR A 195 -10.04 -9.81 7.36
N PRO A 196 -11.32 -9.36 7.30
CA PRO A 196 -11.61 -7.95 7.52
C PRO A 196 -11.37 -7.60 8.99
N ILE A 197 -10.77 -6.44 9.22
CA ILE A 197 -10.50 -5.97 10.57
C ILE A 197 -10.87 -4.48 10.69
N ASP A 198 -11.39 -4.11 11.86
CA ASP A 198 -11.64 -2.72 12.23
C ASP A 198 -10.29 -1.99 12.41
N SER A 199 -9.98 -1.04 11.52
CA SER A 199 -8.74 -0.25 11.52
C SER A 199 -8.53 0.52 12.82
N LYS A 200 -9.62 0.96 13.49
CA LYS A 200 -9.55 1.66 14.78
C LYS A 200 -8.86 0.86 15.88
N LYS A 201 -8.99 -0.47 15.81
CA LYS A 201 -8.45 -1.38 16.82
C LYS A 201 -7.13 -2.03 16.42
N ASN A 202 -6.61 -1.71 15.23
CA ASN A 202 -5.42 -2.39 14.74
C ASN A 202 -4.33 -1.42 14.27
N PRO A 203 -3.31 -1.17 15.11
CA PRO A 203 -2.17 -0.31 14.74
C PRO A 203 -1.46 -0.72 13.46
N MET A 204 -1.46 -2.01 13.10
CA MET A 204 -0.75 -2.51 11.91
C MET A 204 -1.43 -2.05 10.61
N ILE A 205 -2.78 -1.98 10.59
CA ILE A 205 -3.53 -1.38 9.48
C ILE A 205 -3.26 0.14 9.40
N GLN A 206 -3.22 0.82 10.53
CA GLN A 206 -2.92 2.26 10.57
C GLN A 206 -1.51 2.59 10.04
N ILE A 207 -0.52 1.73 10.34
CA ILE A 207 0.83 1.83 9.72
C ILE A 207 0.74 1.58 8.20
N SER A 208 -0.13 0.66 7.77
CA SER A 208 -0.34 0.36 6.34
C SER A 208 -0.98 1.55 5.61
N ASP A 209 -2.02 2.19 6.18
CA ASP A 209 -2.62 3.43 5.67
C ASP A 209 -1.54 4.50 5.46
N LEU A 210 -0.70 4.73 6.48
CA LEU A 210 0.37 5.73 6.39
C LEU A 210 1.38 5.41 5.29
N ALA A 211 1.79 4.16 5.14
CA ALA A 211 2.72 3.75 4.09
C ALA A 211 2.11 3.90 2.70
N CYS A 212 0.84 3.52 2.51
CA CYS A 212 0.10 3.71 1.26
C CYS A 212 -0.06 5.19 0.92
N PHE A 213 -0.44 6.02 1.91
CA PHE A 213 -0.63 7.45 1.72
C PHE A 213 0.66 8.16 1.32
N VAL A 214 1.77 7.90 2.02
CA VAL A 214 3.09 8.47 1.71
C VAL A 214 3.55 8.03 0.33
N THR A 215 3.38 6.76 -0.02
CA THR A 215 3.72 6.22 -1.35
C THR A 215 2.92 6.91 -2.45
N LYS A 216 1.60 7.08 -2.26
CA LYS A 216 0.73 7.81 -3.18
C LYS A 216 1.21 9.24 -3.41
N LYS A 217 1.52 9.96 -2.33
CA LYS A 217 1.97 11.36 -2.41
C LYS A 217 3.34 11.48 -3.09
N PHE A 218 4.28 10.60 -2.75
CA PHE A 218 5.59 10.56 -3.39
C PHE A 218 5.48 10.38 -4.91
N PHE A 219 4.77 9.35 -5.38
CA PHE A 219 4.60 9.15 -6.82
C PHE A 219 3.78 10.25 -7.49
N GLY A 220 2.81 10.84 -6.79
CA GLY A 220 2.10 12.02 -7.28
C GLY A 220 3.04 13.21 -7.53
N ILE A 221 4.04 13.42 -6.67
CA ILE A 221 5.10 14.43 -6.84
C ILE A 221 6.02 14.04 -8.01
N GLU A 222 6.53 12.83 -8.05
CA GLU A 222 7.44 12.36 -9.09
C GLU A 222 6.83 12.40 -10.49
N ARG A 223 5.52 12.18 -10.62
CA ARG A 223 4.76 12.26 -11.87
C ARG A 223 4.24 13.66 -12.20
N GLY A 224 4.58 14.67 -11.38
CA GLY A 224 4.22 16.06 -11.62
C GLY A 224 2.78 16.45 -11.28
N TYR A 225 1.99 15.57 -10.66
CA TYR A 225 0.61 15.89 -10.26
C TYR A 225 0.53 16.87 -9.08
N HIS A 226 1.60 17.00 -8.31
CA HIS A 226 1.68 17.88 -7.14
C HIS A 226 2.78 18.95 -7.31
N ASN A 227 2.88 19.55 -8.50
CA ASN A 227 3.89 20.57 -8.79
C ASN A 227 3.78 21.80 -7.90
N ALA A 228 2.56 22.16 -7.48
CA ALA A 228 2.29 23.30 -6.60
C ALA A 228 2.72 23.08 -5.13
N TYR A 229 3.11 21.87 -4.74
CA TYR A 229 3.55 21.62 -3.36
C TYR A 229 4.83 22.39 -3.04
N PRO A 230 4.94 22.99 -1.83
CA PRO A 230 6.17 23.61 -1.35
C PRO A 230 7.34 22.62 -1.36
N LYS A 231 8.56 23.14 -1.51
CA LYS A 231 9.80 22.33 -1.52
C LYS A 231 9.94 21.46 -0.25
N GLU A 232 9.60 22.00 0.89
CA GLU A 232 9.65 21.32 2.18
C GLU A 232 8.70 20.12 2.21
N ALA A 233 7.50 20.25 1.64
CA ALA A 233 6.55 19.16 1.55
C ALA A 233 7.03 18.05 0.60
N LYS A 234 7.60 18.43 -0.56
CA LYS A 234 8.18 17.47 -1.52
C LYS A 234 9.35 16.70 -0.88
N THR A 235 10.22 17.41 -0.18
CA THR A 235 11.34 16.84 0.57
C THR A 235 10.85 15.87 1.64
N PHE A 236 9.85 16.27 2.43
CA PHE A 236 9.26 15.41 3.45
C PHE A 236 8.72 14.10 2.87
N TYR A 237 7.92 14.14 1.79
CA TYR A 237 7.38 12.92 1.19
C TYR A 237 8.45 12.05 0.56
N ARG A 238 9.51 12.61 -0.02
CA ARG A 238 10.68 11.86 -0.50
C ARG A 238 11.38 11.15 0.66
N ASP A 239 11.74 11.85 1.71
CA ASP A 239 12.51 11.32 2.84
C ASP A 239 11.70 10.26 3.60
N THR A 240 10.42 10.49 3.75
CA THR A 240 9.50 9.54 4.38
C THR A 240 9.28 8.30 3.50
N TYR A 241 9.19 8.46 2.17
CA TYR A 241 9.10 7.32 1.26
C TYR A 241 10.39 6.48 1.23
N ILE A 242 11.57 7.05 1.50
CA ILE A 242 12.81 6.28 1.66
C ILE A 242 12.65 5.22 2.75
N LEU A 243 12.03 5.55 3.89
CA LEU A 243 11.76 4.59 4.97
C LEU A 243 10.89 3.42 4.51
N VAL A 244 9.90 3.69 3.68
CA VAL A 244 9.04 2.66 3.09
C VAL A 244 9.79 1.85 2.04
N HIS A 245 10.42 2.53 1.08
CA HIS A 245 11.09 1.91 -0.07
C HIS A 245 12.20 0.94 0.33
N ASP A 246 12.99 1.29 1.36
CA ASP A 246 14.13 0.47 1.80
C ASP A 246 13.67 -0.78 2.56
N ARG A 247 12.39 -0.86 2.91
CA ARG A 247 11.77 -2.02 3.55
C ARG A 247 10.78 -2.78 2.66
N LEU A 248 10.67 -2.41 1.37
CA LEU A 248 9.83 -3.15 0.43
C LEU A 248 10.37 -4.57 0.21
N ILE A 249 9.50 -5.59 0.35
CA ILE A 249 9.85 -6.97 -0.01
C ILE A 249 10.09 -7.12 -1.51
N LYS A 250 9.44 -6.27 -2.31
CA LYS A 250 9.67 -6.19 -3.75
C LYS A 250 9.53 -4.76 -4.25
N LYS A 251 10.46 -4.34 -5.09
CA LYS A 251 10.41 -3.05 -5.79
C LYS A 251 9.79 -3.24 -7.16
N GLY A 252 8.55 -2.79 -7.31
CA GLY A 252 7.76 -3.01 -8.52
C GLY A 252 6.84 -4.23 -8.42
N PHE A 253 6.51 -4.85 -9.54
CA PHE A 253 5.57 -5.96 -9.62
C PHE A 253 6.24 -7.31 -9.84
N THR A 254 5.50 -8.39 -9.63
CA THR A 254 5.95 -9.75 -9.94
C THR A 254 5.72 -10.03 -11.42
N LYS A 255 6.83 -10.19 -12.15
CA LYS A 255 6.77 -10.50 -13.60
C LYS A 255 6.24 -11.90 -13.84
N GLU A 256 5.41 -12.00 -14.86
CA GLU A 256 4.96 -13.26 -15.40
C GLU A 256 6.05 -13.93 -16.24
N ALA A 257 5.99 -15.27 -16.34
CA ALA A 257 6.82 -16.06 -17.22
C ALA A 257 5.94 -16.89 -18.17
N GLY A 258 6.42 -17.14 -19.40
CA GLY A 258 5.72 -17.94 -20.39
C GLY A 258 5.33 -17.16 -21.66
N ARG A 259 4.63 -17.84 -22.58
CA ARG A 259 4.39 -17.36 -23.95
C ARG A 259 3.65 -16.02 -24.06
N TYR A 260 2.77 -15.73 -23.10
CA TYR A 260 1.95 -14.49 -23.09
C TYR A 260 2.40 -13.48 -22.04
N ALA A 261 3.49 -13.77 -21.35
CA ALA A 261 4.00 -12.95 -20.25
C ALA A 261 4.44 -11.56 -20.69
N GLU A 262 4.94 -11.42 -21.91
CA GLU A 262 5.45 -10.15 -22.42
C GLU A 262 4.39 -9.07 -22.44
N ASN A 263 3.20 -9.35 -22.96
CA ASN A 263 2.10 -8.39 -23.02
C ASN A 263 1.66 -7.94 -21.61
N TYR A 264 1.53 -8.89 -20.68
CA TYR A 264 1.20 -8.57 -19.30
C TYR A 264 2.31 -7.74 -18.64
N ASN A 265 3.57 -8.13 -18.80
CA ASN A 265 4.69 -7.42 -18.21
C ASN A 265 4.81 -5.99 -18.77
N ASN A 266 4.65 -5.80 -20.07
CA ASN A 266 4.66 -4.49 -20.71
C ASN A 266 3.50 -3.61 -20.21
N PHE A 267 2.31 -4.21 -20.06
CA PHE A 267 1.16 -3.53 -19.48
C PHE A 267 1.46 -3.06 -18.05
N MET A 268 1.92 -3.95 -17.17
CA MET A 268 2.24 -3.60 -15.80
C MET A 268 3.37 -2.57 -15.71
N GLU A 269 4.38 -2.67 -16.57
CA GLU A 269 5.45 -1.66 -16.64
C GLU A 269 4.98 -0.28 -17.06
N ALA A 270 3.93 -0.19 -17.88
CA ALA A 270 3.35 1.07 -18.32
C ALA A 270 2.51 1.75 -17.23
N ILE A 271 1.82 0.98 -16.40
CA ILE A 271 0.91 1.52 -15.38
C ILE A 271 1.56 1.71 -14.01
N ILE A 272 2.69 1.04 -13.73
CA ILE A 272 3.39 1.16 -12.45
C ILE A 272 4.38 2.30 -12.51
N PRO A 273 4.21 3.38 -11.72
CA PRO A 273 5.12 4.49 -11.71
C PRO A 273 6.47 4.06 -11.12
N LYS A 274 7.56 4.47 -11.79
CA LYS A 274 8.93 4.26 -11.32
C LYS A 274 9.48 5.58 -10.80
N PRO A 275 10.24 5.58 -9.69
CA PRO A 275 10.95 6.78 -9.25
C PRO A 275 11.95 7.24 -10.31
N SER A 276 12.18 8.54 -10.43
CA SER A 276 13.20 9.10 -11.33
C SER A 276 14.61 8.68 -10.90
N TYR A 277 15.57 8.68 -11.84
CA TYR A 277 16.97 8.43 -11.50
C TYR A 277 17.44 9.43 -10.44
N GLY A 278 18.16 8.97 -9.43
CA GLY A 278 18.69 9.80 -8.34
C GLY A 278 17.64 10.39 -7.39
N TRP A 279 16.40 9.92 -7.41
CA TRP A 279 15.30 10.47 -6.63
C TRP A 279 15.55 10.60 -5.12
N LYS A 280 16.38 9.70 -4.54
CA LYS A 280 16.70 9.74 -3.08
C LYS A 280 17.47 10.99 -2.67
N THR A 281 18.25 11.57 -3.58
CA THR A 281 19.08 12.76 -3.36
C THR A 281 18.56 13.99 -4.08
N LYS A 282 17.38 13.90 -4.70
CA LYS A 282 16.77 14.98 -5.48
C LYS A 282 16.46 16.18 -4.60
N THR A 283 16.96 17.36 -4.99
CA THR A 283 16.62 18.63 -4.37
C THR A 283 15.45 19.27 -5.14
N TYR A 284 14.41 19.71 -4.43
CA TYR A 284 13.23 20.32 -5.01
C TYR A 284 13.30 21.84 -5.02
#